data_10d97157a7c7c2d69710d8c1522a221e
#
_entry.id   10d97157a7c7c2d69710d8c1522a221e
#
_cell.length_a   1.000
_cell.length_b   1.000
_cell.length_c   1.000
_cell.angle_alpha   90.00
_cell.angle_beta   90.00
_cell.angle_gamma   90.00
#
_symmetry.space_group_name_H-M   'P 1'
#
loop_
_entity.id
_entity.type
_entity.pdbx_description
1 polymer ?
#
loop_
_entity_poly.entity_id
_entity_poly.type
_entity_poly.pdbx_seq_one_letter_code
_entity_poly.pdbx_strand_id
1 'polypeptide(L)' 'MPIAFAPLRVAVKITAVRAEDKVKKHLTELGLLEGASVTLLSSKGGNVILAVKEGRLCLDRNLASKISVAVA' A
#
# COMPACT_ATOMS: atom_id res chain seq x y z
N MET A 1 -0.29 -9.71 5.05
CA MET A 1 -1.41 -8.99 5.69
C MET A 1 -1.87 -7.84 4.82
N PRO A 2 -3.13 -7.44 4.90
CA PRO A 2 -3.59 -6.24 4.19
C PRO A 2 -2.85 -5.00 4.72
N ILE A 3 -2.54 -4.07 3.82
CA ILE A 3 -1.76 -2.88 4.17
C ILE A 3 -2.42 -2.04 5.28
N ALA A 4 -3.75 -2.04 5.33
CA ALA A 4 -4.49 -1.27 6.35
C ALA A 4 -4.23 -1.76 7.77
N PHE A 5 -3.73 -2.98 7.93
CA PHE A 5 -3.43 -3.58 9.24
C PHE A 5 -1.95 -3.59 9.55
N ALA A 6 -1.12 -3.01 8.71
CA ALA A 6 0.31 -2.93 8.97
C ALA A 6 0.58 -2.08 10.22
N PRO A 7 1.68 -2.35 10.94
CA PRO A 7 2.05 -1.49 12.06
C PRO A 7 2.37 -0.07 11.55
N LEU A 8 1.92 0.93 12.30
CA LEU A 8 2.15 2.33 11.92
C LEU A 8 3.63 2.68 12.02
N ARG A 9 4.09 3.45 11.06
CA ARG A 9 5.45 4.01 11.04
C ARG A 9 6.57 2.98 10.99
N VAL A 10 6.25 1.79 10.51
CA VAL A 10 7.22 0.73 10.30
C VAL A 10 7.28 0.43 8.81
N ALA A 11 8.48 0.40 8.23
CA ALA A 11 8.64 0.06 6.83
C ALA A 11 8.21 -1.38 6.59
N VAL A 12 7.37 -1.58 5.58
CA VAL A 12 6.90 -2.90 5.18
C VAL A 12 7.10 -3.07 3.68
N LYS A 13 7.18 -4.32 3.24
CA LYS A 13 7.29 -4.62 1.81
C LYS A 13 5.97 -5.08 1.25
N ILE A 14 5.64 -4.59 0.07
CA ILE A 14 4.47 -5.06 -0.67
C ILE A 14 4.76 -6.46 -1.18
N THR A 15 3.93 -7.42 -0.81
CA THR A 15 4.09 -8.82 -1.21
C THR A 15 3.17 -9.21 -2.35
N ALA A 16 2.04 -8.52 -2.50
CA ALA A 16 1.11 -8.79 -3.59
C ALA A 16 0.21 -7.60 -3.83
N VAL A 17 -0.16 -7.40 -5.09
CA VAL A 17 -1.16 -6.42 -5.50
C VAL A 17 -2.20 -7.20 -6.30
N ARG A 18 -3.40 -7.38 -5.72
CA ARG A 18 -4.47 -8.19 -6.30
C ARG A 18 -5.51 -7.28 -6.95
N ALA A 19 -5.19 -6.79 -8.13
CA ALA A 19 -6.05 -5.88 -8.86
C ALA A 19 -6.05 -6.29 -10.33
N GLU A 20 -7.09 -5.86 -11.07
CA GLU A 20 -7.10 -6.03 -12.51
C GLU A 20 -5.96 -5.23 -13.14
N ASP A 21 -5.58 -5.59 -14.35
CA ASP A 21 -4.38 -5.05 -15.01
C ASP A 21 -4.36 -3.52 -15.06
N LYS A 22 -5.48 -2.90 -15.35
CA LYS A 22 -5.57 -1.44 -15.46
C LYS A 22 -5.30 -0.76 -14.12
N VAL A 23 -5.90 -1.26 -13.06
CA VAL A 23 -5.71 -0.74 -11.70
C VAL A 23 -4.30 -1.03 -11.22
N LYS A 24 -3.81 -2.24 -11.48
CA LYS A 24 -2.46 -2.65 -11.10
C LYS A 24 -1.42 -1.76 -11.77
N LYS A 25 -1.60 -1.44 -13.05
CA LYS A 25 -0.71 -0.54 -13.77
C LYS A 25 -0.69 0.84 -13.11
N HIS A 26 -1.86 1.36 -12.76
CA HIS A 26 -1.97 2.65 -12.09
C HIS A 26 -1.23 2.65 -10.75
N LEU A 27 -1.42 1.60 -9.94
CA LEU A 27 -0.73 1.47 -8.67
C LEU A 27 0.78 1.37 -8.86
N THR A 28 1.22 0.65 -9.88
CA THR A 28 2.65 0.55 -10.22
C THR A 28 3.24 1.91 -10.55
N GLU A 29 2.51 2.74 -11.31
CA GLU A 29 2.95 4.09 -11.63
C GLU A 29 3.10 4.98 -10.40
N LEU A 30 2.34 4.68 -9.35
CA LEU A 30 2.45 5.37 -8.07
C LEU A 30 3.57 4.80 -7.18
N GLY A 31 4.26 3.77 -7.63
CA GLY A 31 5.31 3.12 -6.86
C GLY A 31 4.82 1.97 -5.99
N LEU A 32 3.56 1.57 -6.15
CA LEU A 32 2.95 0.50 -5.35
C LEU A 32 2.97 -0.81 -6.13
N LEU A 33 4.07 -1.50 -6.04
CA LEU A 33 4.26 -2.77 -6.73
C LEU A 33 4.97 -3.75 -5.82
N GLU A 34 4.88 -5.03 -6.17
CA GLU A 34 5.51 -6.10 -5.40
C GLU A 34 7.00 -5.82 -5.20
N GLY A 35 7.46 -5.96 -3.97
CA GLY A 35 8.84 -5.69 -3.60
C GLY A 35 9.11 -4.25 -3.15
N ALA A 36 8.18 -3.33 -3.38
CA ALA A 36 8.36 -1.94 -2.96
C ALA A 36 8.23 -1.81 -1.45
N SER A 37 8.96 -0.87 -0.88
CA SER A 37 8.91 -0.57 0.55
C SER A 37 7.99 0.63 0.78
N VAL A 38 7.07 0.51 1.72
CA VAL A 38 6.13 1.59 2.07
C VAL A 38 5.97 1.65 3.58
N THR A 39 5.47 2.77 4.07
CA THR A 39 5.22 2.96 5.50
C THR A 39 3.79 3.46 5.70
N LEU A 40 3.02 2.78 6.53
CA LEU A 40 1.66 3.19 6.86
C LEU A 40 1.72 4.32 7.88
N LEU A 41 1.18 5.49 7.51
CA LEU A 41 1.15 6.65 8.40
C LEU A 41 -0.17 6.78 9.14
N SER A 42 -1.27 6.36 8.50
CA SER A 42 -2.60 6.46 9.09
C SER A 42 -3.51 5.42 8.43
N SER A 43 -4.45 4.90 9.21
CA SER A 43 -5.47 3.98 8.71
C SER A 43 -6.76 4.26 9.47
N LYS A 44 -7.81 4.61 8.72
CA LYS A 44 -9.14 4.88 9.29
C LYS A 44 -10.20 4.24 8.40
N GLY A 45 -10.90 3.25 8.96
CA GLY A 45 -11.94 2.55 8.21
C GLY A 45 -11.44 1.89 6.95
N GLY A 46 -10.15 1.53 6.91
CA GLY A 46 -9.53 0.93 5.73
C GLY A 46 -8.95 1.93 4.75
N ASN A 47 -9.25 3.22 4.89
CA ASN A 47 -8.60 4.27 4.11
C ASN A 47 -7.22 4.54 4.70
N VAL A 48 -6.19 4.61 3.87
CA VAL A 48 -4.82 4.68 4.37
C VAL A 48 -4.06 5.87 3.79
N ILE A 49 -3.11 6.36 4.57
CA ILE A 49 -2.11 7.31 4.11
C ILE A 49 -0.77 6.60 4.21
N LEU A 50 -0.05 6.54 3.09
CA LEU A 50 1.23 5.84 2.99
C LEU A 50 2.35 6.82 2.70
N ALA A 51 3.49 6.60 3.32
CA ALA A 51 4.74 7.23 2.87
C ALA A 51 5.37 6.30 1.86
N VAL A 52 5.68 6.84 0.69
CA VAL A 52 6.37 6.13 -0.38
C VAL A 52 7.64 6.92 -0.73
N LYS A 53 8.46 6.37 -1.62
CA LYS A 53 9.72 7.00 -2.00
C LYS A 53 9.56 8.45 -2.45
N GLU A 54 8.50 8.73 -3.21
CA GLU A 54 8.27 10.05 -3.81
C GLU A 54 7.41 10.98 -2.96
N GLY A 55 6.99 10.56 -1.77
CA GLY A 55 6.14 11.39 -0.91
C GLY A 55 5.05 10.59 -0.24
N ARG A 56 3.85 11.15 -0.21
CA ARG A 56 2.71 10.51 0.45
C ARG A 56 1.58 10.23 -0.51
N LEU A 57 0.91 9.10 -0.29
CA LEU A 57 -0.26 8.70 -1.06
C LEU A 57 -1.42 8.40 -0.14
N CYS A 58 -2.62 8.82 -0.56
CA CYS A 58 -3.86 8.45 0.11
C CYS A 58 -4.56 7.42 -0.77
N LEU A 59 -4.90 6.28 -0.19
CA LEU A 59 -5.66 5.24 -0.88
C LEU A 59 -6.95 5.02 -0.12
N ASP A 60 -8.06 4.91 -0.85
CA ASP A 60 -9.31 4.54 -0.23
C ASP A 60 -9.30 3.06 0.14
N ARG A 61 -10.29 2.66 0.93
CA ARG A 61 -10.42 1.28 1.41
C ARG A 61 -10.42 0.26 0.27
N ASN A 62 -11.07 0.59 -0.83
CA ASN A 62 -11.17 -0.33 -1.96
C ASN A 62 -9.80 -0.61 -2.57
N LEU A 63 -9.02 0.42 -2.83
CA LEU A 63 -7.66 0.26 -3.38
C LEU A 63 -6.73 -0.37 -2.34
N ALA A 64 -6.79 0.09 -1.10
CA ALA A 64 -5.93 -0.44 -0.04
C ALA A 64 -6.16 -1.94 0.18
N SER A 65 -7.38 -2.41 0.06
CA SER A 65 -7.72 -3.82 0.25
C SER A 65 -7.03 -4.75 -0.77
N LYS A 66 -6.56 -4.20 -1.87
CA LYS A 66 -5.91 -4.98 -2.94
C LYS A 66 -4.42 -5.18 -2.68
N ILE A 67 -3.87 -4.53 -1.67
CA ILE A 67 -2.43 -4.54 -1.40
C ILE A 67 -2.13 -5.33 -0.13
N SER A 68 -1.27 -6.33 -0.26
CA SER A 68 -0.78 -7.11 0.87
C SER A 68 0.68 -6.77 1.13
N VAL A 69 1.05 -6.75 2.41
CA VAL A 69 2.40 -6.39 2.83
C VAL A 69 2.92 -7.39 3.86
N ALA A 70 4.23 -7.36 4.07
CA ALA A 70 4.89 -8.11 5.13
C ALA A 70 5.91 -7.20 5.81
N VAL A 71 6.04 -7.37 7.12
CA VAL A 71 7.10 -6.69 7.88
C VAL A 71 8.43 -7.33 7.50
N ALA A 72 9.37 -6.51 7.15
CA ALA A 72 10.69 -6.98 6.72
C ALA A 72 11.50 -7.54 7.89
#